data_a18ab2e6451860ca3f30d54179260753
#
_entry.id   a18ab2e6451860ca3f30d54179260753
#
_cell.length_a   1.000
_cell.length_b   1.000
_cell.length_c   1.000
_cell.angle_alpha   90.00
_cell.angle_beta   90.00
_cell.angle_gamma   90.00
#
_symmetry.space_group_name_H-M   'P 1'
#
loop_
_entity.id
_entity.type
_entity.pdbx_description
1 polymer ?
#
loop_
_entity_poly.entity_id
_entity_poly.type
_entity_poly.pdbx_seq_one_letter_code
_entity_poly.pdbx_strand_id
1 'polypeptide(L)'
;ALKWLLGSIITGQNIIRNAFDTIEVRTSSSAAKEKINFVNVLYREFKASYQIGVVIALIILIVIFVITLYKTRHIKVNNIIPYAIMACYPIAWYVLIQNHSYIHYWFAYRELAISVFAVSLCIMMLMRKENYGQDCSFNTML
;
A
#
# COMPACT_ATOMS: atom_id res chain seq x y z
N ALA A 1 -2.33 -14.15 -22.09
CA ALA A 1 -1.88 -15.49 -22.49
C ALA A 1 -1.29 -15.48 -23.90
N LEU A 2 -2.02 -15.00 -24.94
CA LEU A 2 -1.57 -15.04 -26.34
C LEU A 2 -0.23 -14.31 -26.57
N LYS A 3 -0.04 -13.12 -25.98
CA LYS A 3 1.19 -12.32 -26.11
C LYS A 3 2.43 -13.08 -25.58
N TRP A 4 2.28 -13.88 -24.53
CA TRP A 4 3.36 -14.65 -23.94
C TRP A 4 3.73 -15.89 -24.80
N LEU A 5 2.71 -16.53 -25.36
CA LEU A 5 2.90 -17.65 -26.31
C LEU A 5 3.60 -17.17 -27.58
N LEU A 6 3.14 -16.08 -28.19
CA LEU A 6 3.76 -15.49 -29.37
C LEU A 6 5.21 -15.05 -29.09
N GLY A 7 5.46 -14.44 -27.95
CA GLY A 7 6.79 -14.06 -27.52
C GLY A 7 7.74 -15.27 -27.40
N SER A 8 7.26 -16.38 -26.83
CA SER A 8 8.06 -17.63 -26.72
C SER A 8 8.39 -18.24 -28.07
N ILE A 9 7.45 -18.18 -29.02
CA ILE A 9 7.65 -18.69 -30.38
C ILE A 9 8.67 -17.84 -31.15
N ILE A 10 8.55 -16.51 -31.05
CA ILE A 10 9.42 -15.57 -31.77
C ILE A 10 10.85 -15.59 -31.22
N THR A 11 11.01 -15.67 -29.90
CA THR A 11 12.33 -15.58 -29.26
C THR A 11 13.01 -16.93 -29.11
N GLY A 12 12.30 -18.06 -29.30
CA GLY A 12 12.79 -19.41 -29.03
C GLY A 12 13.04 -19.68 -27.53
N GLN A 13 12.63 -18.74 -26.64
CA GLN A 13 12.82 -18.86 -25.21
C GLN A 13 11.49 -19.16 -24.51
N ASN A 14 11.53 -19.98 -23.48
CA ASN A 14 10.36 -20.21 -22.66
C ASN A 14 10.11 -19.02 -21.72
N ILE A 15 9.39 -18.02 -22.24
CA ILE A 15 9.09 -16.75 -21.50
C ILE A 15 8.37 -17.04 -20.19
N ILE A 16 7.53 -18.07 -20.12
CA ILE A 16 6.80 -18.45 -18.90
C ILE A 16 7.79 -18.92 -17.84
N ARG A 17 8.73 -19.79 -18.21
CA ARG A 17 9.77 -20.28 -17.29
C ARG A 17 10.65 -19.10 -16.81
N ASN A 18 11.09 -18.25 -17.70
CA ASN A 18 11.88 -17.07 -17.36
C ASN A 18 11.13 -16.11 -16.43
N ALA A 19 9.79 -16.02 -16.56
CA ALA A 19 8.96 -15.23 -15.65
C ALA A 19 8.92 -15.85 -14.25
N PHE A 20 8.76 -17.17 -14.14
CA PHE A 20 8.81 -17.87 -12.86
C PHE A 20 10.18 -17.75 -12.19
N ASP A 21 11.26 -17.98 -12.92
CA ASP A 21 12.63 -17.80 -12.44
C ASP A 21 12.87 -16.35 -11.94
N THR A 22 12.31 -15.37 -12.63
CA THR A 22 12.38 -13.96 -12.22
C THR A 22 11.59 -13.71 -10.93
N ILE A 23 10.41 -14.30 -10.78
CA ILE A 23 9.59 -14.20 -9.56
C ILE A 23 10.36 -14.85 -8.40
N GLU A 24 10.89 -16.04 -8.60
CA GLU A 24 11.67 -16.74 -7.58
C GLU A 24 12.86 -15.91 -7.10
N VAL A 25 13.64 -15.33 -8.00
CA VAL A 25 14.76 -14.44 -7.66
C VAL A 25 14.28 -13.21 -6.89
N ARG A 26 13.14 -12.62 -7.25
CA ARG A 26 12.61 -11.41 -6.57
C ARG A 26 12.02 -11.69 -5.19
N THR A 27 11.48 -12.88 -4.99
CA THR A 27 10.88 -13.32 -3.71
C THR A 27 11.89 -14.02 -2.81
N SER A 28 13.00 -14.54 -3.36
CA SER A 28 14.01 -15.22 -2.55
C SER A 28 14.81 -14.25 -1.69
N SER A 29 15.18 -14.70 -0.50
CA SER A 29 16.08 -13.96 0.40
C SER A 29 17.57 -14.18 0.09
N SER A 30 17.89 -14.92 -0.98
CA SER A 30 19.23 -15.45 -1.24
C SER A 30 20.07 -14.68 -2.28
N ALA A 31 19.48 -13.70 -2.97
CA ALA A 31 20.19 -13.02 -4.07
C ALA A 31 21.13 -11.89 -3.61
N ALA A 32 21.02 -11.43 -2.39
CA ALA A 32 22.00 -10.52 -1.80
C ALA A 32 23.07 -11.33 -1.02
N LYS A 33 24.32 -10.86 -1.01
CA LYS A 33 25.39 -11.44 -0.19
C LYS A 33 25.07 -11.47 1.31
N GLU A 34 24.05 -10.74 1.74
CA GLU A 34 23.53 -10.69 3.10
C GLU A 34 22.16 -11.36 3.15
N LYS A 35 21.91 -12.07 4.26
CA LYS A 35 20.60 -12.68 4.51
C LYS A 35 19.53 -11.59 4.67
N ILE A 36 18.71 -11.41 3.66
CA ILE A 36 17.67 -10.38 3.66
C ILE A 36 16.59 -10.82 4.66
N ASN A 37 16.37 -9.97 5.68
CA ASN A 37 15.27 -10.10 6.63
C ASN A 37 14.24 -9.02 6.29
N PHE A 38 12.94 -9.37 6.38
CA PHE A 38 11.86 -8.44 6.10
C PHE A 38 11.97 -7.15 6.97
N VAL A 39 12.48 -7.26 8.20
CA VAL A 39 12.71 -6.12 9.09
C VAL A 39 13.72 -5.14 8.48
N ASN A 40 14.79 -5.66 7.87
CA ASN A 40 15.81 -4.83 7.20
C ASN A 40 15.25 -4.14 5.96
N VAL A 41 14.37 -4.82 5.22
CA VAL A 41 13.65 -4.22 4.07
C VAL A 41 12.78 -3.06 4.54
N LEU A 42 11.90 -3.31 5.50
CA LEU A 42 11.03 -2.27 6.06
C LEU A 42 11.82 -1.08 6.61
N TYR A 43 12.88 -1.35 7.37
CA TYR A 43 13.72 -0.29 7.91
C TYR A 43 14.33 0.61 6.82
N ARG A 44 14.84 0.01 5.73
CA ARG A 44 15.40 0.77 4.60
C ARG A 44 14.34 1.61 3.89
N GLU A 45 13.17 1.03 3.63
CA GLU A 45 12.06 1.71 2.98
C GLU A 45 11.52 2.88 3.83
N PHE A 46 11.31 2.65 5.13
CA PHE A 46 10.87 3.70 6.05
C PHE A 46 11.94 4.79 6.23
N LYS A 47 13.21 4.44 6.28
CA LYS A 47 14.30 5.41 6.36
C LYS A 47 14.37 6.30 5.11
N ALA A 48 14.25 5.72 3.92
CA ALA A 48 14.20 6.48 2.68
C ALA A 48 12.95 7.38 2.60
N SER A 49 11.80 6.87 3.02
CA SER A 49 10.53 7.61 3.04
C SER A 49 10.51 8.72 4.09
N TYR A 50 11.18 8.52 5.23
CA TYR A 50 11.30 9.54 6.28
C TYR A 50 12.06 10.77 5.78
N GLN A 51 13.15 10.59 5.04
CA GLN A 51 13.93 11.69 4.47
C GLN A 51 13.13 12.60 3.54
N ILE A 52 12.04 12.08 2.93
CA ILE A 52 11.18 12.80 1.99
C ILE A 52 9.88 13.28 2.66
N GLY A 53 9.72 13.04 3.95
CA GLY A 53 8.55 13.46 4.71
C GLY A 53 7.30 12.60 4.53
N VAL A 54 7.32 11.55 3.70
CA VAL A 54 6.15 10.67 3.45
C VAL A 54 5.72 9.94 4.70
N VAL A 55 6.67 9.44 5.50
CA VAL A 55 6.37 8.76 6.77
C VAL A 55 5.74 9.72 7.77
N ILE A 56 6.23 10.96 7.84
CA ILE A 56 5.67 11.98 8.73
C ILE A 56 4.23 12.29 8.33
N ALA A 57 3.98 12.49 7.03
CA ALA A 57 2.63 12.71 6.51
C ALA A 57 1.70 11.54 6.83
N LEU A 58 2.17 10.30 6.68
CA LEU A 58 1.40 9.11 7.00
C LEU A 58 1.05 9.01 8.49
N ILE A 59 2.00 9.32 9.38
CA ILE A 59 1.75 9.34 10.83
C ILE A 59 0.69 10.39 11.17
N ILE A 60 0.80 11.60 10.63
CA ILE A 60 -0.18 12.67 10.86
C ILE A 60 -1.57 12.22 10.38
N LEU A 61 -1.67 11.64 9.19
CA LEU A 61 -2.94 11.15 8.65
C LEU A 61 -3.53 10.01 9.49
N ILE A 62 -2.71 9.08 10.00
CA ILE A 62 -3.18 8.02 10.90
C ILE A 62 -3.73 8.62 12.19
N VAL A 63 -3.08 9.62 12.78
CA VAL A 63 -3.58 10.31 13.97
C VAL A 63 -4.92 10.98 13.69
N ILE A 64 -5.04 11.71 12.57
CA ILE A 64 -6.31 12.35 12.16
C ILE A 64 -7.39 11.28 11.94
N PHE A 65 -7.05 10.18 11.30
CA PHE A 65 -7.97 9.06 11.06
C PHE A 65 -8.50 8.47 12.37
N VAL A 66 -7.62 8.22 13.34
CA VAL A 66 -8.01 7.70 14.67
C VAL A 66 -8.90 8.68 15.40
N ILE A 67 -8.58 9.99 15.38
CA ILE A 67 -9.42 11.03 16.01
C ILE A 67 -10.80 11.07 15.36
N THR A 68 -10.86 11.01 14.02
CA THR A 68 -12.11 11.02 13.26
C THR A 68 -12.93 9.77 13.57
N LEU A 69 -12.31 8.58 13.64
CA LEU A 69 -12.96 7.35 14.05
C LEU A 69 -13.57 7.44 15.45
N TYR A 70 -12.83 8.04 16.39
CA TYR A 70 -13.31 8.20 17.77
C TYR A 70 -14.53 9.13 17.87
N LYS A 71 -14.56 10.18 17.05
CA LYS A 71 -15.68 11.13 17.00
C LYS A 71 -16.93 10.55 16.31
N THR A 72 -16.74 9.74 15.28
CA THR A 72 -17.83 9.22 14.44
C THR A 72 -18.41 7.95 15.05
N ARG A 73 -19.48 8.07 15.85
CA ARG A 73 -20.09 6.96 16.60
C ARG A 73 -20.76 5.87 15.75
N HIS A 74 -21.14 6.13 14.49
CA HIS A 74 -21.91 5.20 13.64
C HIS A 74 -21.20 4.96 12.30
N ILE A 75 -20.17 4.12 12.30
CA ILE A 75 -19.41 3.80 11.11
C ILE A 75 -19.92 2.49 10.51
N LYS A 76 -20.31 2.51 9.23
CA LYS A 76 -20.43 1.28 8.43
C LYS A 76 -19.02 0.86 8.01
N VAL A 77 -18.41 0.00 8.79
CA VAL A 77 -17.02 -0.49 8.60
C VAL A 77 -16.80 -1.03 7.18
N ASN A 78 -17.81 -1.64 6.58
CA ASN A 78 -17.74 -2.19 5.21
C ASN A 78 -17.30 -1.17 4.15
N ASN A 79 -17.60 0.11 4.36
CA ASN A 79 -17.21 1.15 3.39
C ASN A 79 -15.73 1.53 3.49
N ILE A 80 -15.08 1.21 4.60
CA ILE A 80 -13.67 1.57 4.87
C ILE A 80 -12.72 0.41 4.52
N ILE A 81 -13.20 -0.83 4.58
CA ILE A 81 -12.39 -2.03 4.33
C ILE A 81 -11.58 -1.96 3.04
N PRO A 82 -12.14 -1.58 1.86
CA PRO A 82 -11.36 -1.54 0.62
C PRO A 82 -10.15 -0.59 0.71
N TYR A 83 -10.34 0.56 1.34
CA TYR A 83 -9.29 1.56 1.50
C TYR A 83 -8.25 1.13 2.54
N ALA A 84 -8.67 0.45 3.60
CA ALA A 84 -7.76 -0.12 4.59
C ALA A 84 -6.87 -1.20 3.96
N ILE A 85 -7.43 -2.07 3.11
CA ILE A 85 -6.66 -3.06 2.35
C ILE A 85 -5.66 -2.36 1.42
N MET A 86 -6.12 -1.32 0.71
CA MET A 86 -5.26 -0.53 -0.18
C MET A 86 -4.13 0.18 0.58
N ALA A 87 -4.38 0.65 1.81
CA ALA A 87 -3.36 1.27 2.65
C ALA A 87 -2.28 0.28 3.11
N CYS A 88 -2.64 -1.00 3.29
CA CYS A 88 -1.71 -2.06 3.67
C CYS A 88 -0.92 -2.63 2.49
N TYR A 89 -1.33 -2.37 1.24
CA TYR A 89 -0.73 -2.94 0.04
C TYR A 89 0.80 -2.73 -0.05
N PRO A 90 1.38 -1.53 0.17
CA PRO A 90 2.82 -1.34 0.09
C PRO A 90 3.60 -2.20 1.08
N ILE A 91 3.08 -2.39 2.30
CA ILE A 91 3.72 -3.23 3.31
C ILE A 91 3.70 -4.70 2.85
N ALA A 92 2.55 -5.18 2.36
CA ALA A 92 2.45 -6.51 1.79
C ALA A 92 3.42 -6.71 0.62
N TRP A 93 3.56 -5.70 -0.25
CA TRP A 93 4.52 -5.71 -1.36
C TRP A 93 5.96 -5.86 -0.88
N TYR A 94 6.38 -5.08 0.12
CA TYR A 94 7.74 -5.16 0.67
C TYR A 94 8.04 -6.52 1.30
N VAL A 95 7.04 -7.16 1.92
CA VAL A 95 7.19 -8.48 2.51
C VAL A 95 7.24 -9.58 1.46
N LEU A 96 6.41 -9.50 0.41
CA LEU A 96 6.33 -10.52 -0.65
C LEU A 96 7.52 -10.45 -1.60
N ILE A 97 7.97 -9.24 -1.95
CA ILE A 97 9.03 -9.04 -2.96
C ILE A 97 10.27 -8.43 -2.28
N GLN A 98 10.76 -9.12 -1.24
CA GLN A 98 11.83 -8.64 -0.36
C GLN A 98 13.11 -8.28 -1.11
N ASN A 99 13.58 -9.15 -1.99
CA ASN A 99 14.82 -8.93 -2.71
C ASN A 99 14.75 -7.70 -3.63
N HIS A 100 13.63 -7.54 -4.33
CA HIS A 100 13.42 -6.38 -5.19
C HIS A 100 13.35 -5.08 -4.38
N SER A 101 12.57 -5.06 -3.31
CA SER A 101 12.44 -3.90 -2.44
C SER A 101 13.76 -3.54 -1.77
N TYR A 102 14.52 -4.54 -1.30
CA TYR A 102 15.83 -4.31 -0.68
C TYR A 102 16.84 -3.67 -1.62
N ILE A 103 16.89 -4.12 -2.89
CA ILE A 103 17.83 -3.58 -3.89
C ILE A 103 17.38 -2.20 -4.38
N HIS A 104 16.08 -2.00 -4.56
CA HIS A 104 15.49 -0.79 -5.13
C HIS A 104 14.84 0.13 -4.10
N TYR A 105 15.28 0.09 -2.83
CA TYR A 105 14.70 0.88 -1.73
C TYR A 105 14.59 2.39 -2.04
N TRP A 106 15.53 2.94 -2.80
CA TRP A 106 15.55 4.33 -3.23
C TRP A 106 14.42 4.71 -4.19
N PHE A 107 13.72 3.72 -4.73
CA PHE A 107 12.59 3.89 -5.63
C PHE A 107 11.28 3.36 -5.01
N ALA A 108 11.35 2.24 -4.32
CA ALA A 108 10.20 1.50 -3.79
C ALA A 108 9.41 2.30 -2.72
N TYR A 109 10.06 3.22 -1.99
CA TYR A 109 9.38 4.08 -1.02
C TYR A 109 8.18 4.87 -1.59
N ARG A 110 8.17 5.10 -2.91
CA ARG A 110 7.07 5.82 -3.60
C ARG A 110 5.74 5.08 -3.46
N GLU A 111 5.77 3.78 -3.26
CA GLU A 111 4.57 2.97 -3.06
C GLU A 111 3.84 3.35 -1.76
N LEU A 112 4.55 3.89 -0.75
CA LEU A 112 3.91 4.42 0.45
C LEU A 112 2.98 5.61 0.19
N ALA A 113 3.11 6.30 -0.94
CA ALA A 113 2.15 7.32 -1.37
C ALA A 113 0.74 6.74 -1.56
N ILE A 114 0.63 5.45 -1.92
CA ILE A 114 -0.65 4.74 -2.03
C ILE A 114 -1.31 4.66 -0.64
N SER A 115 -0.53 4.36 0.41
CA SER A 115 -1.04 4.34 1.79
C SER A 115 -1.51 5.72 2.23
N VAL A 116 -0.75 6.77 1.93
CA VAL A 116 -1.13 8.17 2.22
C VAL A 116 -2.46 8.52 1.55
N PHE A 117 -2.60 8.19 0.28
CA PHE A 117 -3.82 8.43 -0.49
C PHE A 117 -5.02 7.64 0.07
N ALA A 118 -4.83 6.35 0.35
CA ALA A 118 -5.88 5.47 0.86
C ALA A 118 -6.38 5.92 2.24
N VAL A 119 -5.47 6.30 3.17
CA VAL A 119 -5.84 6.84 4.49
C VAL A 119 -6.59 8.16 4.35
N SER A 120 -6.16 9.04 3.43
CA SER A 120 -6.86 10.30 3.15
C SER A 120 -8.29 10.05 2.66
N LEU A 121 -8.51 9.08 1.77
CA LEU A 121 -9.84 8.67 1.33
C LEU A 121 -10.69 8.14 2.49
N CYS A 122 -10.13 7.33 3.38
CA CYS A 122 -10.83 6.87 4.58
C CYS A 122 -11.34 8.06 5.42
N ILE A 123 -10.49 9.07 5.65
CA ILE A 123 -10.86 10.28 6.41
C ILE A 123 -11.99 11.03 5.70
N MET A 124 -11.88 11.25 4.39
CA MET A 124 -12.91 11.94 3.61
C MET A 124 -14.26 11.22 3.66
N MET A 125 -14.26 9.90 3.57
CA MET A 125 -15.48 9.09 3.65
C MET A 125 -16.15 9.18 5.02
N LEU A 126 -15.36 9.24 6.10
CA LEU A 126 -15.86 9.43 7.45
C LEU A 126 -16.49 10.79 7.64
N MET A 127 -15.81 11.87 7.19
CA MET A 127 -16.27 13.25 7.32
C MET A 127 -17.53 13.52 6.49
N ARG A 128 -17.62 12.97 5.28
CA ARG A 128 -18.79 13.15 4.39
C ARG A 128 -20.08 12.66 5.04
N LYS A 129 -20.03 11.57 5.79
CA LYS A 129 -21.22 10.99 6.41
C LYS A 129 -21.72 11.81 7.62
N GLU A 130 -20.83 12.51 8.30
CA GLU A 130 -21.19 13.36 9.43
C GLU A 130 -22.06 14.55 8.97
N ASN A 131 -21.72 15.16 7.85
CA ASN A 131 -22.48 16.27 7.26
C ASN A 131 -23.90 15.85 6.82
N TYR A 132 -24.08 14.65 6.26
CA TYR A 132 -25.41 14.15 5.86
C TYR A 132 -26.33 13.89 7.07
N GLY A 133 -25.78 13.54 8.21
CA GLY A 133 -26.56 13.32 9.44
C GLY A 133 -27.07 14.62 10.06
N GLN A 134 -26.34 15.71 9.92
CA GLN A 134 -26.73 17.03 10.43
C GLN A 134 -27.84 17.67 9.59
N ASP A 135 -27.79 17.54 8.26
CA ASP A 135 -28.80 18.11 7.37
C ASP A 135 -30.18 17.44 7.54
N CYS A 136 -30.22 16.12 7.79
CA CYS A 136 -31.47 15.42 8.07
C CYS A 136 -32.09 15.80 9.43
N SER A 137 -31.28 16.11 10.42
CA SER A 137 -31.76 16.54 11.74
C SER A 137 -32.36 17.94 11.73
N PHE A 138 -31.83 18.84 10.89
CA PHE A 138 -32.32 20.20 10.77
C PHE A 138 -33.68 20.28 10.05
N ASN A 139 -33.91 19.44 9.04
CA ASN A 139 -35.17 19.38 8.29
C ASN A 139 -36.32 18.70 9.02
N THR A 140 -36.06 18.03 10.16
CA THR A 140 -37.12 17.40 10.97
C THR A 140 -37.62 18.31 12.08
N MET A 141 -37.02 19.49 12.29
CA MET A 141 -37.41 20.49 13.30
C MET A 141 -38.17 21.70 12.71
N LEU A 142 -38.43 21.70 11.42
CA LEU A 142 -39.30 22.69 10.71
C LEU A 142 -40.62 22.04 10.33
#